data_7bbe1ac0e9346766157a61169cb11fb8
#
_entry.id   7bbe1ac0e9346766157a61169cb11fb8
#
_cell.length_a   1.000
_cell.length_b   1.000
_cell.length_c   1.000
_cell.angle_alpha   90.00
_cell.angle_beta   90.00
_cell.angle_gamma   90.00
#
_symmetry.space_group_name_H-M   'P 1'
#
loop_
_entity.id
_entity.type
_entity.pdbx_description
1 polymer ?
#
loop_
_entity_poly.entity_id
_entity_poly.type
_entity_poly.pdbx_seq_one_letter_code
_entity_poly.pdbx_strand_id
1 'polypeptide(L)'
;YALTLPDCPVVNRCQGKALLEVLNLDAFSLFKQRKMAVFFIFCVLMGVALQITNGFANPFLKSFERIPEYANTFGVKHANILISLSQLSETFCLLLVPYALKRFGIKYVMLIAIFCWVLRFLLFGLGNPGDGVWMFVLSMLVYGIAFDFFNISGSLFVNKETDMSIRSSAQGLFMMMTNGFGATIGTVMAQQIVNHYVD
;
A
#
# COMPACT_ATOMS: atom_id res chain seq x y z
N TYR A 1 -28.32 8.50 -5.90
CA TYR A 1 -27.92 7.27 -5.20
C TYR A 1 -28.04 7.42 -3.68
N ALA A 2 -27.56 8.53 -3.06
CA ALA A 2 -27.64 8.72 -1.61
C ALA A 2 -29.10 8.74 -1.07
N LEU A 3 -30.05 9.22 -1.85
CA LEU A 3 -31.47 9.29 -1.50
C LEU A 3 -32.23 7.94 -1.64
N THR A 4 -31.59 6.95 -2.26
CA THR A 4 -32.17 5.61 -2.47
C THR A 4 -31.56 4.54 -1.56
N LEU A 5 -30.63 4.92 -0.69
CA LEU A 5 -30.06 4.01 0.30
C LEU A 5 -31.07 3.77 1.42
N PRO A 6 -31.21 2.52 1.90
CA PRO A 6 -32.06 2.24 3.05
C PRO A 6 -31.53 2.95 4.31
N ASP A 7 -32.42 3.44 5.14
CA ASP A 7 -32.08 4.07 6.42
C ASP A 7 -31.34 3.06 7.30
N CYS A 8 -30.08 3.36 7.62
CA CYS A 8 -29.31 2.57 8.57
C CYS A 8 -29.74 2.96 10.01
N PRO A 9 -30.07 1.98 10.88
CA PRO A 9 -30.38 2.29 12.26
C PRO A 9 -29.18 2.95 12.94
N VAL A 10 -29.36 4.20 13.34
CA VAL A 10 -28.31 4.93 14.09
C VAL A 10 -28.28 4.34 15.50
N VAL A 11 -27.21 3.65 15.85
CA VAL A 11 -26.98 3.27 17.25
C VAL A 11 -26.84 4.56 18.05
N ASN A 12 -27.78 4.79 18.97
CA ASN A 12 -27.79 5.98 19.84
C ASN A 12 -26.42 6.11 20.50
N ARG A 13 -25.65 7.13 20.10
CA ARG A 13 -24.41 7.51 20.79
C ARG A 13 -24.86 7.94 22.20
N CYS A 14 -24.37 7.22 23.20
CA CYS A 14 -24.54 7.63 24.60
C CYS A 14 -24.04 9.08 24.74
N GLN A 15 -24.94 10.01 25.02
CA GLN A 15 -24.60 11.38 25.38
C GLN A 15 -23.76 11.34 26.66
N GLY A 16 -22.54 11.89 26.63
CA GLY A 16 -21.71 12.02 27.81
C GLY A 16 -20.38 11.25 27.79
N LYS A 17 -20.00 10.64 26.65
CA LYS A 17 -18.68 10.02 26.55
C LYS A 17 -17.56 11.06 26.51
N ALA A 18 -16.48 10.81 27.27
CA ALA A 18 -15.28 11.64 27.24
C ALA A 18 -14.73 11.75 25.82
N LEU A 19 -14.07 12.86 25.48
CA LEU A 19 -13.46 13.09 24.16
C LEU A 19 -12.56 11.91 23.70
N LEU A 20 -11.90 11.26 24.65
CA LEU A 20 -11.07 10.05 24.44
C LEU A 20 -11.90 8.85 23.92
N GLU A 21 -13.11 8.68 24.42
CA GLU A 21 -14.03 7.63 23.93
C GLU A 21 -14.64 7.97 22.57
N VAL A 22 -14.85 9.27 22.31
CA VAL A 22 -15.33 9.74 20.98
C VAL A 22 -14.27 9.57 19.92
N LEU A 23 -12.98 9.76 20.26
CA LEU A 23 -11.85 9.52 19.37
C LEU A 23 -11.51 8.03 19.22
N ASN A 24 -12.20 7.15 19.97
CA ASN A 24 -11.98 5.70 19.92
C ASN A 24 -10.50 5.30 20.02
N LEU A 25 -9.75 5.95 20.91
CA LEU A 25 -8.32 5.68 21.13
C LEU A 25 -8.06 4.30 21.77
N ASP A 26 -9.12 3.57 22.09
CA ASP A 26 -9.04 2.20 22.60
C ASP A 26 -8.29 1.25 21.64
N ALA A 27 -8.30 1.56 20.34
CA ALA A 27 -7.51 0.81 19.35
C ALA A 27 -6.00 0.86 19.62
N PHE A 28 -5.48 1.91 20.29
CA PHE A 28 -4.08 1.95 20.69
C PHE A 28 -3.72 0.89 21.75
N SER A 29 -4.69 0.37 22.47
CA SER A 29 -4.49 -0.77 23.37
C SER A 29 -3.99 -2.03 22.64
N LEU A 30 -4.27 -2.13 21.34
CA LEU A 30 -3.79 -3.23 20.49
C LEU A 30 -2.26 -3.28 20.39
N PHE A 31 -1.55 -2.19 20.60
CA PHE A 31 -0.08 -2.18 20.66
C PHE A 31 0.46 -2.98 21.86
N LYS A 32 -0.33 -3.21 22.92
CA LYS A 32 0.04 -4.06 24.05
C LYS A 32 0.11 -5.54 23.66
N GLN A 33 -0.61 -5.93 22.62
CA GLN A 33 -0.58 -7.28 22.08
C GLN A 33 0.62 -7.42 21.11
N ARG A 34 1.62 -8.22 21.46
CA ARG A 34 2.84 -8.42 20.65
C ARG A 34 2.53 -8.71 19.15
N LYS A 35 1.50 -9.52 18.90
CA LYS A 35 1.07 -9.89 17.54
C LYS A 35 0.62 -8.67 16.72
N MET A 36 -0.21 -7.82 17.34
CA MET A 36 -0.72 -6.62 16.69
C MET A 36 0.35 -5.53 16.55
N ALA A 37 1.21 -5.37 17.57
CA ALA A 37 2.32 -4.43 17.52
C ALA A 37 3.28 -4.74 16.36
N VAL A 38 3.68 -6.02 16.21
CA VAL A 38 4.51 -6.46 15.08
C VAL A 38 3.81 -6.22 13.75
N PHE A 39 2.51 -6.54 13.66
CA PHE A 39 1.73 -6.28 12.45
C PHE A 39 1.72 -4.79 12.08
N PHE A 40 1.51 -3.88 13.04
CA PHE A 40 1.50 -2.44 12.77
C PHE A 40 2.88 -1.90 12.34
N ILE A 41 3.99 -2.46 12.88
CA ILE A 41 5.33 -2.14 12.38
C ILE A 41 5.45 -2.51 10.89
N PHE A 42 5.00 -3.71 10.52
CA PHE A 42 4.96 -4.09 9.10
C PHE A 42 4.07 -3.19 8.27
N CYS A 43 2.93 -2.73 8.79
CA CYS A 43 2.05 -1.77 8.10
C CYS A 43 2.78 -0.46 7.79
N VAL A 44 3.58 0.06 8.73
CA VAL A 44 4.40 1.25 8.51
C VAL A 44 5.44 1.00 7.41
N LEU A 45 6.17 -0.12 7.47
CA LEU A 45 7.17 -0.48 6.45
C LEU A 45 6.54 -0.62 5.05
N MET A 46 5.36 -1.24 4.97
CA MET A 46 4.62 -1.38 3.71
C MET A 46 4.12 -0.02 3.21
N GLY A 47 3.71 0.87 4.11
CA GLY A 47 3.34 2.24 3.77
C GLY A 47 4.51 3.05 3.24
N VAL A 48 5.72 2.87 3.80
CA VAL A 48 6.96 3.46 3.27
C VAL A 48 7.21 2.97 1.84
N ALA A 49 7.16 1.66 1.60
CA ALA A 49 7.35 1.08 0.28
C ALA A 49 6.31 1.59 -0.73
N LEU A 50 5.05 1.64 -0.33
CA LEU A 50 3.95 2.16 -1.14
C LEU A 50 4.19 3.62 -1.55
N GLN A 51 4.58 4.47 -0.58
CA GLN A 51 4.76 5.90 -0.83
C GLN A 51 5.98 6.19 -1.70
N ILE A 52 7.08 5.48 -1.51
CA ILE A 52 8.26 5.57 -2.39
C ILE A 52 7.84 5.26 -3.82
N THR A 53 7.09 4.20 -4.04
CA THR A 53 6.60 3.83 -5.37
C THR A 53 5.68 4.90 -5.97
N ASN A 54 4.67 5.34 -5.22
CA ASN A 54 3.67 6.28 -5.72
C ASN A 54 4.26 7.68 -5.99
N GLY A 55 5.18 8.12 -5.14
CA GLY A 55 5.80 9.45 -5.27
C GLY A 55 6.96 9.50 -6.27
N PHE A 56 7.76 8.43 -6.37
CA PHE A 56 9.03 8.48 -7.07
C PHE A 56 9.15 7.59 -8.32
N ALA A 57 8.19 6.70 -8.61
CA ALA A 57 8.25 5.86 -9.81
C ALA A 57 8.25 6.68 -11.11
N ASN A 58 7.42 7.71 -11.22
CA ASN A 58 7.39 8.57 -12.41
C ASN A 58 8.65 9.44 -12.52
N PRO A 59 9.07 10.20 -11.49
CA PRO A 59 10.35 10.91 -11.51
C PRO A 59 11.54 10.00 -11.83
N PHE A 60 11.58 8.79 -11.29
CA PHE A 60 12.62 7.81 -11.58
C PHE A 60 12.66 7.42 -13.06
N LEU A 61 11.53 7.07 -13.67
CA LEU A 61 11.46 6.74 -15.09
C LEU A 61 11.88 7.94 -15.97
N LYS A 62 11.47 9.15 -15.59
CA LYS A 62 11.83 10.38 -16.32
C LYS A 62 13.28 10.80 -16.12
N SER A 63 13.95 10.40 -15.04
CA SER A 63 15.36 10.74 -14.82
C SER A 63 16.28 10.20 -15.93
N PHE A 64 15.89 9.10 -16.57
CA PHE A 64 16.61 8.54 -17.72
C PHE A 64 16.55 9.42 -18.98
N GLU A 65 15.66 10.43 -19.03
CA GLU A 65 15.60 11.41 -20.13
C GLU A 65 16.89 12.22 -20.24
N ARG A 66 17.62 12.37 -19.12
CA ARG A 66 18.93 13.05 -19.08
C ARG A 66 20.05 12.26 -19.77
N ILE A 67 19.84 10.98 -20.06
CA ILE A 67 20.81 10.10 -20.71
C ILE A 67 20.46 10.02 -22.20
N PRO A 68 21.31 10.52 -23.12
CA PRO A 68 20.99 10.58 -24.56
C PRO A 68 20.58 9.25 -25.18
N GLU A 69 21.16 8.15 -24.67
CA GLU A 69 20.87 6.78 -25.12
C GLU A 69 19.43 6.37 -24.83
N TYR A 70 18.88 6.82 -23.68
CA TYR A 70 17.56 6.40 -23.19
C TYR A 70 16.45 7.43 -23.43
N ALA A 71 16.79 8.68 -23.75
CA ALA A 71 15.84 9.78 -23.88
C ALA A 71 14.70 9.50 -24.89
N ASN A 72 14.98 8.72 -25.92
CA ASN A 72 14.04 8.37 -26.98
C ASN A 72 13.35 7.01 -26.81
N THR A 73 13.64 6.28 -25.73
CA THR A 73 13.07 4.95 -25.49
C THR A 73 11.60 5.02 -25.11
N PHE A 74 10.87 3.92 -25.36
CA PHE A 74 9.44 3.81 -25.02
C PHE A 74 9.19 4.03 -23.52
N GLY A 75 10.02 3.47 -22.65
CA GLY A 75 9.87 3.54 -21.19
C GLY A 75 9.92 4.97 -20.65
N VAL A 76 10.74 5.84 -21.25
CA VAL A 76 10.91 7.25 -20.86
C VAL A 76 9.79 8.11 -21.45
N LYS A 77 9.56 8.02 -22.76
CA LYS A 77 8.51 8.80 -23.46
C LYS A 77 7.09 8.50 -22.95
N HIS A 78 6.86 7.27 -22.56
CA HIS A 78 5.54 6.78 -22.16
C HIS A 78 5.51 6.30 -20.70
N ALA A 79 6.27 6.93 -19.79
CA ALA A 79 6.30 6.58 -18.37
C ALA A 79 4.89 6.51 -17.74
N ASN A 80 3.98 7.41 -18.13
CA ASN A 80 2.61 7.40 -17.66
C ASN A 80 1.82 6.16 -18.11
N ILE A 81 2.10 5.62 -19.31
CA ILE A 81 1.48 4.38 -19.78
C ILE A 81 1.94 3.19 -18.91
N LEU A 82 3.23 3.13 -18.57
CA LEU A 82 3.75 2.11 -17.66
C LEU A 82 3.07 2.19 -16.28
N ILE A 83 2.90 3.40 -15.75
CA ILE A 83 2.22 3.59 -14.45
C ILE A 83 0.74 3.18 -14.55
N SER A 84 0.05 3.51 -15.64
CA SER A 84 -1.34 3.08 -15.85
C SER A 84 -1.48 1.55 -15.91
N LEU A 85 -0.44 0.86 -16.36
CA LEU A 85 -0.41 -0.61 -16.34
C LEU A 85 -0.45 -1.17 -14.90
N SER A 86 0.13 -0.48 -13.93
CA SER A 86 0.04 -0.90 -12.52
C SER A 86 -1.40 -0.81 -12.00
N GLN A 87 -2.14 0.25 -12.37
CA GLN A 87 -3.55 0.41 -11.99
C GLN A 87 -4.45 -0.64 -12.65
N LEU A 88 -4.15 -0.98 -13.89
CA LEU A 88 -4.83 -2.08 -14.57
C LEU A 88 -4.56 -3.42 -13.86
N SER A 89 -3.31 -3.66 -13.48
CA SER A 89 -2.92 -4.84 -12.70
C SER A 89 -3.66 -4.91 -11.36
N GLU A 90 -3.79 -3.80 -10.61
CA GLU A 90 -4.61 -3.74 -9.38
C GLU A 90 -6.03 -4.24 -9.64
N THR A 91 -6.69 -3.74 -10.69
CA THR A 91 -8.07 -4.12 -11.01
C THR A 91 -8.21 -5.64 -11.20
N PHE A 92 -7.28 -6.27 -11.89
CA PHE A 92 -7.28 -7.73 -12.07
C PHE A 92 -6.91 -8.49 -10.79
N CYS A 93 -5.91 -8.00 -10.05
CA CYS A 93 -5.46 -8.61 -8.80
C CYS A 93 -6.55 -8.58 -7.73
N LEU A 94 -7.33 -7.50 -7.66
CA LEU A 94 -8.47 -7.39 -6.75
C LEU A 94 -9.47 -8.56 -6.93
N LEU A 95 -9.71 -8.98 -8.16
CA LEU A 95 -10.58 -10.13 -8.44
C LEU A 95 -9.95 -11.47 -8.01
N LEU A 96 -8.62 -11.55 -7.95
CA LEU A 96 -7.91 -12.76 -7.54
C LEU A 96 -7.81 -12.90 -6.00
N VAL A 97 -7.95 -11.80 -5.24
CA VAL A 97 -7.81 -11.82 -3.77
C VAL A 97 -8.72 -12.85 -3.11
N PRO A 98 -10.04 -12.92 -3.39
CA PRO A 98 -10.92 -13.89 -2.75
C PRO A 98 -10.50 -15.34 -3.00
N TYR A 99 -10.03 -15.64 -4.22
CA TYR A 99 -9.53 -16.96 -4.57
C TYR A 99 -8.23 -17.28 -3.80
N ALA A 100 -7.28 -16.34 -3.77
CA ALA A 100 -6.02 -16.49 -3.06
C ALA A 100 -6.24 -16.68 -1.55
N LEU A 101 -7.14 -15.88 -0.94
CA LEU A 101 -7.49 -16.01 0.47
C LEU A 101 -8.13 -17.35 0.80
N LYS A 102 -9.02 -17.85 -0.06
CA LYS A 102 -9.65 -19.17 0.10
C LYS A 102 -8.63 -20.31 -0.02
N ARG A 103 -7.65 -20.17 -0.92
CA ARG A 103 -6.67 -21.22 -1.21
C ARG A 103 -5.53 -21.27 -0.21
N PHE A 104 -4.96 -20.08 0.14
CA PHE A 104 -3.72 -19.95 0.91
C PHE A 104 -3.96 -19.43 2.32
N GLY A 105 -5.08 -18.72 2.56
CA GLY A 105 -5.35 -18.07 3.84
C GLY A 105 -4.59 -16.74 4.02
N ILE A 106 -5.02 -15.96 5.02
CA ILE A 106 -4.55 -14.58 5.28
C ILE A 106 -3.02 -14.50 5.40
N LYS A 107 -2.40 -15.42 6.17
CA LYS A 107 -0.96 -15.39 6.44
C LYS A 107 -0.12 -15.49 5.16
N TYR A 108 -0.41 -16.47 4.32
CA TYR A 108 0.37 -16.70 3.10
C TYR A 108 0.10 -15.63 2.04
N VAL A 109 -1.13 -15.11 1.96
CA VAL A 109 -1.46 -14.00 1.06
C VAL A 109 -0.66 -12.74 1.44
N MET A 110 -0.52 -12.44 2.74
CA MET A 110 0.33 -11.34 3.21
C MET A 110 1.81 -11.58 2.90
N LEU A 111 2.32 -12.80 3.07
CA LEU A 111 3.70 -13.13 2.72
C LEU A 111 3.99 -12.99 1.22
N ILE A 112 3.05 -13.43 0.38
CA ILE A 112 3.14 -13.24 -1.07
C ILE A 112 3.19 -11.75 -1.41
N ALA A 113 2.35 -10.93 -0.79
CA ALA A 113 2.36 -9.48 -0.98
C ALA A 113 3.72 -8.84 -0.62
N ILE A 114 4.29 -9.21 0.52
CA ILE A 114 5.61 -8.72 0.95
C ILE A 114 6.69 -9.15 -0.05
N PHE A 115 6.68 -10.40 -0.48
CA PHE A 115 7.61 -10.89 -1.49
C PHE A 115 7.48 -10.13 -2.82
N CYS A 116 6.24 -9.85 -3.25
CA CYS A 116 5.98 -9.06 -4.45
C CYS A 116 6.52 -7.62 -4.33
N TRP A 117 6.47 -7.01 -3.14
CA TRP A 117 7.10 -5.71 -2.90
C TRP A 117 8.62 -5.77 -3.08
N VAL A 118 9.28 -6.79 -2.53
CA VAL A 118 10.73 -6.99 -2.72
C VAL A 118 11.06 -7.19 -4.20
N LEU A 119 10.31 -8.04 -4.89
CA LEU A 119 10.47 -8.29 -6.31
C LEU A 119 10.27 -7.03 -7.16
N ARG A 120 9.27 -6.22 -6.82
CA ARG A 120 9.00 -4.94 -7.49
C ARG A 120 10.21 -4.01 -7.45
N PHE A 121 10.78 -3.77 -6.26
CA PHE A 121 11.94 -2.89 -6.11
C PHE A 121 13.19 -3.48 -6.76
N LEU A 122 13.37 -4.80 -6.71
CA LEU A 122 14.45 -5.48 -7.42
C LEU A 122 14.37 -5.24 -8.92
N LEU A 123 13.19 -5.40 -9.52
CA LEU A 123 12.94 -5.16 -10.94
C LEU A 123 13.15 -3.69 -11.33
N PHE A 124 12.79 -2.75 -10.46
CA PHE A 124 13.10 -1.34 -10.67
C PHE A 124 14.60 -1.04 -10.59
N GLY A 125 15.31 -1.65 -9.65
CA GLY A 125 16.74 -1.42 -9.46
C GLY A 125 17.62 -2.04 -10.55
N LEU A 126 17.19 -3.16 -11.16
CA LEU A 126 17.93 -3.85 -12.22
C LEU A 126 17.47 -3.46 -13.63
N GLY A 127 16.27 -2.89 -13.77
CA GLY A 127 15.71 -2.49 -15.05
C GLY A 127 16.37 -1.25 -15.64
N ASN A 128 16.34 -1.16 -16.96
CA ASN A 128 16.68 0.04 -17.69
C ASN A 128 15.60 0.31 -18.78
N PRO A 129 15.46 1.55 -19.26
CA PRO A 129 14.44 1.87 -20.25
C PRO A 129 14.74 1.41 -21.68
N GLY A 130 15.92 0.87 -21.94
CA GLY A 130 16.30 0.22 -23.20
C GLY A 130 15.87 -1.25 -23.23
N ASP A 131 16.84 -2.16 -23.35
CA ASP A 131 16.58 -3.62 -23.43
C ASP A 131 15.93 -4.19 -22.15
N GLY A 132 16.08 -3.51 -21.01
CA GLY A 132 15.51 -3.89 -19.71
C GLY A 132 14.11 -3.35 -19.44
N VAL A 133 13.44 -2.71 -20.39
CA VAL A 133 12.08 -2.13 -20.18
C VAL A 133 11.05 -3.17 -19.73
N TRP A 134 11.22 -4.43 -20.11
CA TRP A 134 10.36 -5.53 -19.67
C TRP A 134 10.38 -5.74 -18.15
N MET A 135 11.49 -5.40 -17.47
CA MET A 135 11.56 -5.45 -16.01
C MET A 135 10.64 -4.39 -15.37
N PHE A 136 10.59 -3.20 -15.96
CA PHE A 136 9.64 -2.18 -15.52
C PHE A 136 8.18 -2.61 -15.75
N VAL A 137 7.89 -3.19 -16.91
CA VAL A 137 6.54 -3.74 -17.21
C VAL A 137 6.17 -4.82 -16.19
N LEU A 138 7.07 -5.77 -15.93
CA LEU A 138 6.84 -6.84 -14.96
C LEU A 138 6.66 -6.28 -13.54
N SER A 139 7.45 -5.27 -13.16
CA SER A 139 7.31 -4.58 -11.89
C SER A 139 5.93 -3.91 -11.74
N MET A 140 5.40 -3.30 -12.82
CA MET A 140 4.06 -2.71 -12.81
C MET A 140 2.96 -3.78 -12.66
N LEU A 141 3.15 -4.94 -13.28
CA LEU A 141 2.19 -6.07 -13.14
C LEU A 141 2.22 -6.68 -11.72
N VAL A 142 3.40 -6.81 -11.12
CA VAL A 142 3.57 -7.33 -9.76
C VAL A 142 2.97 -6.40 -8.71
N TYR A 143 2.86 -5.10 -9.01
CA TYR A 143 2.32 -4.10 -8.09
C TYR A 143 0.91 -4.41 -7.60
N GLY A 144 0.01 -4.83 -8.47
CA GLY A 144 -1.36 -5.17 -8.08
C GLY A 144 -1.40 -6.27 -7.01
N ILE A 145 -0.59 -7.33 -7.18
CA ILE A 145 -0.49 -8.39 -6.17
C ILE A 145 0.09 -7.82 -4.86
N ALA A 146 1.16 -7.04 -4.94
CA ALA A 146 1.82 -6.47 -3.78
C ALA A 146 0.89 -5.57 -2.96
N PHE A 147 0.10 -4.73 -3.61
CA PHE A 147 -0.77 -3.76 -3.00
C PHE A 147 -2.07 -4.38 -2.47
N ASP A 148 -2.86 -5.01 -3.34
CA ASP A 148 -4.19 -5.53 -2.99
C ASP A 148 -4.14 -6.68 -1.99
N PHE A 149 -3.20 -7.60 -2.18
CA PHE A 149 -3.07 -8.75 -1.28
C PHE A 149 -2.71 -8.30 0.13
N PHE A 150 -1.84 -7.29 0.28
CA PHE A 150 -1.52 -6.76 1.59
C PHE A 150 -2.69 -6.01 2.22
N ASN A 151 -3.31 -5.07 1.50
CA ASN A 151 -4.37 -4.23 2.05
C ASN A 151 -5.59 -5.04 2.46
N ILE A 152 -6.06 -5.95 1.61
CA ILE A 152 -7.25 -6.74 1.90
C ILE A 152 -6.98 -7.78 2.99
N SER A 153 -5.86 -8.51 2.89
CA SER A 153 -5.52 -9.51 3.92
C SER A 153 -5.19 -8.85 5.26
N GLY A 154 -4.56 -7.66 5.25
CA GLY A 154 -4.30 -6.88 6.46
C GLY A 154 -5.59 -6.40 7.14
N SER A 155 -6.53 -5.87 6.35
CA SER A 155 -7.86 -5.50 6.85
C SER A 155 -8.61 -6.70 7.44
N LEU A 156 -8.60 -7.84 6.78
CA LEU A 156 -9.22 -9.09 7.28
C LEU A 156 -8.50 -9.60 8.54
N PHE A 157 -7.18 -9.47 8.62
CA PHE A 157 -6.41 -9.82 9.80
C PHE A 157 -6.83 -8.96 11.01
N VAL A 158 -6.90 -7.65 10.83
CA VAL A 158 -7.38 -6.71 11.86
C VAL A 158 -8.80 -7.09 12.31
N ASN A 159 -9.71 -7.34 11.39
CA ASN A 159 -11.09 -7.75 11.70
C ASN A 159 -11.16 -9.06 12.51
N LYS A 160 -10.25 -9.99 12.24
CA LYS A 160 -10.20 -11.28 12.95
C LYS A 160 -9.62 -11.18 14.36
N GLU A 161 -8.66 -10.28 14.56
CA GLU A 161 -7.92 -10.15 15.82
C GLU A 161 -8.55 -9.11 16.77
N THR A 162 -9.62 -8.42 16.35
CA THR A 162 -10.26 -7.36 17.14
C THR A 162 -11.72 -7.64 17.41
N ASP A 163 -12.16 -7.25 18.61
CA ASP A 163 -13.55 -7.33 19.02
C ASP A 163 -14.43 -6.37 18.21
N MET A 164 -15.70 -6.71 18.08
CA MET A 164 -16.70 -5.92 17.33
C MET A 164 -16.77 -4.45 17.78
N SER A 165 -16.56 -4.18 19.08
CA SER A 165 -16.65 -2.85 19.70
C SER A 165 -15.57 -1.88 19.21
N ILE A 166 -14.34 -2.37 18.94
CA ILE A 166 -13.19 -1.54 18.56
C ILE A 166 -12.76 -1.75 17.10
N ARG A 167 -13.46 -2.61 16.35
CA ARG A 167 -13.08 -3.01 14.98
C ARG A 167 -12.94 -1.83 14.03
N SER A 168 -13.88 -0.89 14.06
CA SER A 168 -13.81 0.31 13.20
C SER A 168 -12.58 1.16 13.51
N SER A 169 -12.28 1.37 14.80
CA SER A 169 -11.11 2.12 15.26
C SER A 169 -9.80 1.40 14.92
N ALA A 170 -9.79 0.06 15.01
CA ALA A 170 -8.64 -0.75 14.62
C ALA A 170 -8.37 -0.68 13.11
N GLN A 171 -9.40 -0.62 12.28
CA GLN A 171 -9.27 -0.37 10.84
C GLN A 171 -8.73 1.04 10.56
N GLY A 172 -9.23 2.05 11.27
CA GLY A 172 -8.69 3.40 11.21
C GLY A 172 -7.21 3.46 11.60
N LEU A 173 -6.82 2.73 12.65
CA LEU A 173 -5.43 2.62 13.08
C LEU A 173 -4.56 1.92 12.02
N PHE A 174 -5.04 0.85 11.39
CA PHE A 174 -4.37 0.18 10.28
C PHE A 174 -4.09 1.16 9.12
N MET A 175 -5.11 1.92 8.70
CA MET A 175 -4.95 2.94 7.64
C MET A 175 -4.01 4.08 8.06
N MET A 176 -4.04 4.49 9.33
CA MET A 176 -3.14 5.51 9.85
C MET A 176 -1.69 5.02 9.87
N MET A 177 -1.43 3.76 10.22
CA MET A 177 -0.08 3.19 10.19
C MET A 177 0.47 3.08 8.76
N THR A 178 -0.34 2.66 7.79
CA THR A 178 0.08 2.53 6.39
C THR A 178 0.15 3.88 5.68
N ASN A 179 -0.98 4.57 5.55
CA ASN A 179 -1.12 5.76 4.71
C ASN A 179 -0.80 7.08 5.45
N GLY A 180 -0.75 7.04 6.79
CA GLY A 180 -0.31 8.18 7.61
C GLY A 180 1.20 8.08 7.90
N PHE A 181 1.57 7.34 8.92
CA PHE A 181 2.97 7.26 9.37
C PHE A 181 3.90 6.67 8.31
N GLY A 182 3.51 5.56 7.67
CA GLY A 182 4.30 4.94 6.62
C GLY A 182 4.54 5.88 5.44
N ALA A 183 3.49 6.54 4.95
CA ALA A 183 3.59 7.48 3.85
C ALA A 183 4.46 8.71 4.20
N THR A 184 4.30 9.28 5.39
CA THR A 184 5.09 10.43 5.83
C THR A 184 6.57 10.08 5.92
N ILE A 185 6.90 8.98 6.60
CA ILE A 185 8.29 8.50 6.72
C ILE A 185 8.87 8.21 5.34
N GLY A 186 8.12 7.51 4.49
CA GLY A 186 8.54 7.17 3.12
C GLY A 186 8.84 8.39 2.26
N THR A 187 7.98 9.41 2.31
CA THR A 187 8.19 10.66 1.56
C THR A 187 9.44 11.40 2.03
N VAL A 188 9.58 11.58 3.36
CA VAL A 188 10.72 12.33 3.93
C VAL A 188 12.04 11.61 3.63
N MET A 189 12.10 10.30 3.87
CA MET A 189 13.32 9.52 3.60
C MET A 189 13.68 9.52 2.12
N ALA A 190 12.72 9.28 1.23
CA ALA A 190 12.96 9.25 -0.20
C ALA A 190 13.41 10.63 -0.70
N GLN A 191 12.78 11.71 -0.25
CA GLN A 191 13.17 13.07 -0.65
C GLN A 191 14.60 13.42 -0.19
N GLN A 192 14.98 13.03 1.04
CA GLN A 192 16.35 13.25 1.52
C GLN A 192 17.40 12.49 0.70
N ILE A 193 17.09 11.23 0.33
CA ILE A 193 17.97 10.43 -0.51
C ILE A 193 18.10 11.06 -1.91
N VAL A 194 16.98 11.46 -2.51
CA VAL A 194 16.98 12.08 -3.84
C VAL A 194 17.80 13.38 -3.82
N ASN A 195 17.56 14.25 -2.85
CA ASN A 195 18.33 15.51 -2.74
C ASN A 195 19.83 15.27 -2.54
N HIS A 196 20.22 14.19 -1.86
CA HIS A 196 21.64 13.90 -1.62
C HIS A 196 22.37 13.34 -2.85
N TYR A 197 21.67 12.62 -3.73
CA TYR A 197 22.29 11.92 -4.87
C TYR A 197 22.00 12.55 -6.24
N VAL A 198 21.02 13.45 -6.34
CA VAL A 198 20.57 14.01 -7.63
C VAL A 198 20.92 15.50 -7.75
N ASP A 199 21.14 16.20 -6.63
CA ASP A 199 21.72 17.56 -6.58
C ASP A 199 23.25 17.49 -6.57
#